data_16be90a9fad848589003ab35533e969e
#
_entry.id   16be90a9fad848589003ab35533e969e
#
_cell.length_a   1.000
_cell.length_b   1.000
_cell.length_c   1.000
_cell.angle_alpha   90.00
_cell.angle_beta   90.00
_cell.angle_gamma   90.00
#
_symmetry.space_group_name_H-M   'P 1'
#
loop_
_entity.id
_entity.type
_entity.pdbx_description
1 polymer ?
#
loop_
_entity_poly.entity_id
_entity_poly.type
_entity_poly.pdbx_seq_one_letter_code
_entity_poly.pdbx_strand_id
1 'polypeptide(L)'
;TFYASPAATTIRSWVERTPKGFIFSLKLPQEITHEQRLRDSTGASETFFERARELGGKLGPILVQMGPDFQPGELPALVDFIGRAPSDLRIAIEFRHRGWITDGVLALLSEHNLALALVDGRWIPRKLMLSLAARPTADFAYIRWMGPNRDLVDYSRVQVDRSREVDAWSDAIEELSEKVSHIYGYVANHFSGHSPSTARDFQSRLGQTPVDPDLLGEQMSLF
;
A
#
# COMPACT_ATOMS: atom_id res chain seq x y z
N THR A 1 -9.04 7.87 -3.91
CA THR A 1 -9.09 7.31 -5.27
C THR A 1 -9.86 5.99 -5.39
N PHE A 2 -10.15 5.33 -4.27
CA PHE A 2 -10.80 4.00 -4.29
C PHE A 2 -12.20 4.00 -4.93
N TYR A 3 -13.01 5.04 -4.70
CA TYR A 3 -14.39 5.12 -5.22
C TYR A 3 -14.48 5.66 -6.65
N ALA A 4 -13.51 6.47 -7.08
CA ALA A 4 -13.44 6.99 -8.44
C ALA A 4 -12.04 7.48 -8.77
N SER A 5 -11.69 7.54 -10.07
CA SER A 5 -10.50 8.22 -10.53
C SER A 5 -10.63 9.73 -10.25
N PRO A 6 -9.61 10.38 -9.70
CA PRO A 6 -9.66 11.81 -9.42
C PRO A 6 -9.65 12.63 -10.73
N ALA A 7 -10.34 13.76 -10.72
CA ALA A 7 -10.27 14.69 -11.83
C ALA A 7 -8.86 15.33 -11.92
N ALA A 8 -8.46 15.72 -13.13
CA ALA A 8 -7.16 16.39 -13.36
C ALA A 8 -6.98 17.66 -12.50
N THR A 9 -8.07 18.42 -12.31
CA THR A 9 -8.07 19.61 -11.46
C THR A 9 -7.77 19.27 -9.99
N THR A 10 -8.30 18.15 -9.50
CA THR A 10 -8.04 17.66 -8.14
C THR A 10 -6.57 17.28 -7.96
N ILE A 11 -6.00 16.56 -8.93
CA ILE A 11 -4.57 16.17 -8.89
C ILE A 11 -3.66 17.40 -8.91
N ARG A 12 -3.93 18.36 -9.77
CA ARG A 12 -3.17 19.63 -9.79
C ARG A 12 -3.23 20.35 -8.46
N SER A 13 -4.44 20.44 -7.86
CA SER A 13 -4.60 21.01 -6.52
C SER A 13 -3.79 20.27 -5.45
N TRP A 14 -3.71 18.95 -5.51
CA TRP A 14 -2.85 18.18 -4.59
C TRP A 14 -1.38 18.51 -4.76
N VAL A 15 -0.91 18.59 -5.99
CA VAL A 15 0.49 18.95 -6.29
C VAL A 15 0.83 20.35 -5.76
N GLU A 16 -0.06 21.31 -5.95
CA GLU A 16 0.16 22.71 -5.53
C GLU A 16 0.12 22.89 -4.01
N ARG A 17 -0.80 22.17 -3.31
CA ARG A 17 -1.04 22.33 -1.88
C ARG A 17 -0.13 21.50 -0.98
N THR A 18 0.66 20.60 -1.52
CA THR A 18 1.56 19.76 -0.71
C THR A 18 3.00 20.23 -0.81
N PRO A 19 3.81 20.03 0.27
CA PRO A 19 5.21 20.40 0.25
C PRO A 19 6.01 19.71 -0.87
N LYS A 20 7.13 20.30 -1.24
CA LYS A 20 8.11 19.68 -2.11
C LYS A 20 8.65 18.41 -1.43
N GLY A 21 8.55 17.26 -2.06
CA GLY A 21 8.94 15.96 -1.48
C GLY A 21 7.79 15.19 -0.85
N PHE A 22 6.55 15.72 -0.81
CA PHE A 22 5.39 14.94 -0.43
C PHE A 22 5.10 13.86 -1.48
N ILE A 23 4.86 12.63 -1.04
CA ILE A 23 4.62 11.47 -1.91
C ILE A 23 3.19 10.98 -1.73
N PHE A 24 2.46 10.90 -2.83
CA PHE A 24 1.13 10.30 -2.88
C PHE A 24 1.21 8.84 -3.23
N SER A 25 0.58 7.98 -2.44
CA SER A 25 0.24 6.62 -2.87
C SER A 25 -1.23 6.58 -3.25
N LEU A 26 -1.50 6.12 -4.44
CA LEU A 26 -2.87 6.01 -4.94
C LEU A 26 -3.36 4.57 -4.84
N LYS A 27 -4.66 4.41 -4.72
CA LYS A 27 -5.29 3.10 -4.80
C LYS A 27 -6.16 3.03 -6.05
N LEU A 28 -6.00 1.95 -6.81
CA LEU A 28 -6.79 1.71 -8.01
C LEU A 28 -8.29 1.65 -7.65
N PRO A 29 -9.19 2.23 -8.47
CA PRO A 29 -10.62 2.25 -8.20
C PRO A 29 -11.24 0.87 -7.99
N GLN A 30 -12.28 0.81 -7.15
CA GLN A 30 -12.98 -0.44 -6.88
C GLN A 30 -13.68 -1.01 -8.12
N GLU A 31 -14.10 -0.15 -9.05
CA GLU A 31 -14.63 -0.56 -10.33
C GLU A 31 -13.72 -1.59 -11.00
N ILE A 32 -12.40 -1.30 -11.07
CA ILE A 32 -11.41 -2.16 -11.71
C ILE A 32 -11.12 -3.41 -10.87
N THR A 33 -10.91 -3.22 -9.56
CA THR A 33 -10.39 -4.29 -8.68
C THR A 33 -11.48 -5.19 -8.10
N HIS A 34 -12.68 -4.68 -7.82
CA HIS A 34 -13.75 -5.41 -7.13
C HIS A 34 -14.92 -5.74 -8.05
N GLU A 35 -15.35 -4.80 -8.91
CA GLU A 35 -16.51 -4.99 -9.79
C GLU A 35 -16.09 -5.74 -11.06
N GLN A 36 -15.15 -5.22 -11.83
CA GLN A 36 -14.61 -5.84 -13.04
C GLN A 36 -13.62 -6.99 -12.74
N ARG A 37 -13.03 -7.01 -11.55
CA ARG A 37 -12.09 -8.06 -11.11
C ARG A 37 -10.93 -8.22 -12.09
N LEU A 38 -10.37 -7.09 -12.53
CA LEU A 38 -9.31 -6.92 -13.53
C LEU A 38 -9.72 -7.30 -14.98
N ARG A 39 -10.95 -7.74 -15.21
CA ARG A 39 -11.45 -8.08 -16.54
C ARG A 39 -11.99 -6.84 -17.23
N ASP A 40 -11.81 -6.78 -18.55
CA ASP A 40 -12.33 -5.67 -19.39
C ASP A 40 -12.03 -4.25 -18.86
N SER A 41 -10.95 -4.14 -18.05
CA SER A 41 -10.59 -2.93 -17.30
C SER A 41 -9.52 -2.07 -17.99
N THR A 42 -9.13 -2.39 -19.23
CA THR A 42 -8.01 -1.74 -19.92
C THR A 42 -8.19 -0.22 -19.98
N GLY A 43 -9.29 0.27 -20.56
CA GLY A 43 -9.50 1.70 -20.73
C GLY A 43 -9.62 2.46 -19.40
N ALA A 44 -10.26 1.86 -18.38
CA ALA A 44 -10.37 2.45 -17.05
C ALA A 44 -9.01 2.49 -16.35
N SER A 45 -8.20 1.43 -16.48
CA SER A 45 -6.86 1.36 -15.91
C SER A 45 -5.90 2.35 -16.56
N GLU A 46 -5.90 2.44 -17.89
CA GLU A 46 -5.09 3.39 -18.66
C GLU A 46 -5.42 4.84 -18.26
N THR A 47 -6.71 5.18 -18.24
CA THR A 47 -7.17 6.51 -17.80
C THR A 47 -6.69 6.82 -16.39
N PHE A 48 -6.75 5.85 -15.46
CA PHE A 48 -6.26 6.05 -14.10
C PHE A 48 -4.75 6.26 -14.06
N PHE A 49 -3.97 5.46 -14.79
CA PHE A 49 -2.50 5.60 -14.83
C PHE A 49 -2.06 6.91 -15.47
N GLU A 50 -2.72 7.37 -16.51
CA GLU A 50 -2.47 8.70 -17.10
C GLU A 50 -2.72 9.81 -16.07
N ARG A 51 -3.83 9.75 -15.35
CA ARG A 51 -4.14 10.68 -14.26
C ARG A 51 -3.11 10.62 -13.14
N ALA A 52 -2.67 9.43 -12.74
CA ALA A 52 -1.65 9.28 -11.71
C ALA A 52 -0.33 9.97 -12.11
N ARG A 53 0.06 9.87 -13.37
CA ARG A 53 1.29 10.53 -13.89
C ARG A 53 1.26 12.05 -13.76
N GLU A 54 0.08 12.70 -13.71
CA GLU A 54 -0.05 14.14 -13.47
C GLU A 54 0.52 14.59 -12.12
N LEU A 55 0.72 13.67 -11.16
CA LEU A 55 1.42 13.95 -9.90
C LEU A 55 2.93 14.18 -10.08
N GLY A 56 3.50 13.77 -11.22
CA GLY A 56 4.92 13.92 -11.51
C GLY A 56 5.80 13.30 -10.43
N GLY A 57 6.80 14.05 -9.97
CA GLY A 57 7.73 13.58 -8.91
C GLY A 57 7.12 13.35 -7.54
N LYS A 58 5.82 13.64 -7.34
CA LYS A 58 5.08 13.33 -6.13
C LYS A 58 4.31 12.01 -6.22
N LEU A 59 4.34 11.32 -7.36
CA LEU A 59 3.74 10.00 -7.49
C LEU A 59 4.62 8.94 -6.81
N GLY A 60 4.09 8.31 -5.79
CA GLY A 60 4.60 7.09 -5.18
C GLY A 60 3.91 5.84 -5.75
N PRO A 61 3.87 4.74 -5.00
CA PRO A 61 3.30 3.51 -5.50
C PRO A 61 1.77 3.56 -5.65
N ILE A 62 1.29 2.80 -6.64
CA ILE A 62 -0.13 2.56 -6.87
C ILE A 62 -0.49 1.19 -6.30
N LEU A 63 -1.47 1.16 -5.42
CA LEU A 63 -1.97 -0.08 -4.81
C LEU A 63 -3.12 -0.66 -5.64
N VAL A 64 -2.94 -1.88 -6.11
CA VAL A 64 -3.97 -2.74 -6.70
C VAL A 64 -4.44 -3.73 -5.65
N GLN A 65 -5.47 -3.37 -4.88
CA GLN A 65 -5.98 -4.23 -3.81
C GLN A 65 -7.19 -5.02 -4.28
N MET A 66 -7.05 -6.35 -4.25
CA MET A 66 -8.11 -7.27 -4.63
C MET A 66 -9.08 -7.55 -3.48
N GLY A 67 -10.32 -7.92 -3.82
CA GLY A 67 -11.30 -8.42 -2.84
C GLY A 67 -10.92 -9.80 -2.28
N PRO A 68 -11.50 -10.21 -1.13
CA PRO A 68 -11.24 -11.53 -0.56
C PRO A 68 -11.83 -12.68 -1.41
N ASP A 69 -12.78 -12.37 -2.26
CA ASP A 69 -13.44 -13.25 -3.20
C ASP A 69 -12.66 -13.42 -4.52
N PHE A 70 -11.64 -12.60 -4.78
CA PHE A 70 -10.73 -12.78 -5.90
C PHE A 70 -9.82 -13.97 -5.60
N GLN A 71 -10.10 -15.10 -6.25
CA GLN A 71 -9.50 -16.41 -5.97
C GLN A 71 -8.51 -16.85 -7.08
N PRO A 72 -7.61 -17.82 -6.80
CA PRO A 72 -6.61 -18.30 -7.77
C PRO A 72 -7.16 -18.79 -9.11
N GLY A 73 -8.42 -19.19 -9.19
CA GLY A 73 -9.09 -19.50 -10.46
C GLY A 73 -9.17 -18.31 -11.43
N GLU A 74 -8.91 -17.10 -10.95
CA GLU A 74 -8.88 -15.88 -11.76
C GLU A 74 -7.46 -15.49 -12.21
N LEU A 75 -6.51 -16.41 -12.11
CA LEU A 75 -5.14 -16.21 -12.60
C LEU A 75 -5.07 -15.64 -14.02
N PRO A 76 -5.90 -16.06 -15.00
CA PRO A 76 -5.86 -15.47 -16.34
C PRO A 76 -6.13 -13.96 -16.35
N ALA A 77 -7.06 -13.46 -15.51
CA ALA A 77 -7.34 -12.03 -15.40
C ALA A 77 -6.17 -11.27 -14.76
N LEU A 78 -5.52 -11.86 -13.76
CA LEU A 78 -4.33 -11.29 -13.15
C LEU A 78 -3.16 -11.21 -14.14
N VAL A 79 -2.89 -12.28 -14.89
CA VAL A 79 -1.82 -12.33 -15.91
C VAL A 79 -2.04 -11.30 -16.99
N ASP A 80 -3.26 -11.20 -17.51
CA ASP A 80 -3.64 -10.21 -18.52
C ASP A 80 -3.47 -8.76 -18.02
N PHE A 81 -3.88 -8.48 -16.78
CA PHE A 81 -3.68 -7.17 -16.16
C PHE A 81 -2.19 -6.86 -15.98
N ILE A 82 -1.40 -7.81 -15.46
CA ILE A 82 0.04 -7.66 -15.24
C ILE A 82 0.76 -7.38 -16.56
N GLY A 83 0.42 -8.12 -17.64
CA GLY A 83 1.04 -7.95 -18.96
C GLY A 83 0.77 -6.56 -19.58
N ARG A 84 -0.23 -5.83 -19.10
CA ARG A 84 -0.57 -4.46 -19.52
C ARG A 84 -0.17 -3.39 -18.49
N ALA A 85 0.34 -3.79 -17.34
CA ALA A 85 0.76 -2.86 -16.30
C ALA A 85 1.94 -1.99 -16.79
N PRO A 86 1.87 -0.66 -16.62
CA PRO A 86 2.93 0.21 -17.08
C PRO A 86 4.21 0.02 -16.26
N SER A 87 5.34 -0.20 -16.94
CA SER A 87 6.64 -0.47 -16.31
C SER A 87 7.32 0.79 -15.73
N ASP A 88 6.82 1.97 -16.06
CA ASP A 88 7.30 3.26 -15.53
C ASP A 88 6.69 3.63 -14.18
N LEU A 89 5.68 2.85 -13.71
CA LEU A 89 4.98 3.10 -12.46
C LEU A 89 5.28 2.03 -11.42
N ARG A 90 5.44 2.44 -10.16
CA ARG A 90 5.53 1.51 -9.04
C ARG A 90 4.15 0.97 -8.70
N ILE A 91 3.91 -0.30 -8.93
CA ILE A 91 2.62 -0.95 -8.68
C ILE A 91 2.80 -2.04 -7.62
N ALA A 92 1.97 -1.98 -6.59
CA ALA A 92 1.89 -3.00 -5.54
C ALA A 92 0.56 -3.74 -5.62
N ILE A 93 0.59 -5.07 -5.56
CA ILE A 93 -0.62 -5.91 -5.60
C ILE A 93 -0.87 -6.49 -4.21
N GLU A 94 -2.07 -6.22 -3.69
CA GLU A 94 -2.54 -6.77 -2.41
C GLU A 94 -3.57 -7.87 -2.65
N PHE A 95 -3.22 -9.07 -2.23
CA PHE A 95 -4.16 -10.19 -2.18
C PHE A 95 -4.80 -10.32 -0.79
N ARG A 96 -6.07 -10.72 -0.78
CA ARG A 96 -6.85 -11.04 0.43
C ARG A 96 -7.26 -12.51 0.51
N HIS A 97 -6.82 -13.32 -0.43
CA HIS A 97 -7.00 -14.76 -0.42
C HIS A 97 -5.64 -15.46 -0.39
N ARG A 98 -5.41 -16.30 0.64
CA ARG A 98 -4.11 -16.96 0.88
C ARG A 98 -3.62 -17.80 -0.32
N GLY A 99 -4.53 -18.35 -1.10
CA GLY A 99 -4.21 -19.18 -2.25
C GLY A 99 -3.38 -18.46 -3.34
N TRP A 100 -3.27 -17.15 -3.30
CA TRP A 100 -2.41 -16.37 -4.20
C TRP A 100 -0.92 -16.38 -3.79
N ILE A 101 -0.61 -16.76 -2.56
CA ILE A 101 0.76 -16.77 -2.07
C ILE A 101 1.41 -18.10 -2.47
N THR A 102 1.89 -18.14 -3.70
CA THR A 102 2.57 -19.30 -4.32
C THR A 102 3.84 -18.84 -5.02
N ASP A 103 4.84 -19.74 -5.15
CA ASP A 103 6.09 -19.40 -5.84
C ASP A 103 5.84 -18.96 -7.29
N GLY A 104 4.86 -19.54 -7.99
CA GLY A 104 4.52 -19.13 -9.34
C GLY A 104 3.99 -17.71 -9.45
N VAL A 105 3.13 -17.28 -8.51
CA VAL A 105 2.64 -15.89 -8.47
C VAL A 105 3.74 -14.93 -8.04
N LEU A 106 4.58 -15.30 -7.06
CA LEU A 106 5.72 -14.47 -6.66
C LEU A 106 6.72 -14.28 -7.83
N ALA A 107 7.01 -15.34 -8.58
CA ALA A 107 7.85 -15.26 -9.76
C ALA A 107 7.24 -14.35 -10.85
N LEU A 108 5.94 -14.48 -11.12
CA LEU A 108 5.22 -13.62 -12.06
C LEU A 108 5.30 -12.13 -11.66
N LEU A 109 5.10 -11.81 -10.37
CA LEU A 109 5.24 -10.44 -9.89
C LEU A 109 6.68 -9.93 -10.05
N SER A 110 7.68 -10.78 -9.74
CA SER A 110 9.10 -10.41 -9.87
C SER A 110 9.51 -10.16 -11.32
N GLU A 111 9.02 -10.95 -12.26
CA GLU A 111 9.30 -10.79 -13.69
C GLU A 111 8.85 -9.41 -14.20
N HIS A 112 7.78 -8.87 -13.64
CA HIS A 112 7.21 -7.56 -14.01
C HIS A 112 7.57 -6.42 -13.06
N ASN A 113 8.48 -6.63 -12.10
CA ASN A 113 8.85 -5.64 -11.06
C ASN A 113 7.63 -5.08 -10.30
N LEU A 114 6.65 -5.94 -9.97
CA LEU A 114 5.46 -5.58 -9.21
C LEU A 114 5.62 -6.02 -7.75
N ALA A 115 5.40 -5.11 -6.81
CA ALA A 115 5.54 -5.43 -5.41
C ALA A 115 4.35 -6.26 -4.90
N LEU A 116 4.60 -7.40 -4.25
CA LEU A 116 3.60 -7.98 -3.37
C LEU A 116 3.43 -7.05 -2.16
N ALA A 117 2.23 -6.55 -1.93
CA ALA A 117 1.92 -5.79 -0.73
C ALA A 117 1.93 -6.73 0.49
N LEU A 118 2.82 -6.47 1.43
CA LEU A 118 2.89 -7.20 2.70
C LEU A 118 1.86 -6.59 3.66
N VAL A 119 0.89 -7.38 4.10
CA VAL A 119 -0.24 -6.86 4.88
C VAL A 119 -0.36 -7.54 6.22
N ASP A 120 -0.26 -6.78 7.30
CA ASP A 120 -0.67 -7.23 8.62
C ASP A 120 -2.15 -6.97 8.82
N GLY A 121 -2.94 -8.00 8.60
CA GLY A 121 -4.39 -7.92 8.64
C GLY A 121 -5.04 -9.28 8.88
N ARG A 122 -6.36 -9.33 8.72
CA ARG A 122 -7.15 -10.52 9.05
C ARG A 122 -7.16 -11.64 7.99
N TRP A 123 -6.69 -11.37 6.76
CA TRP A 123 -6.91 -12.28 5.63
C TRP A 123 -5.81 -13.32 5.45
N ILE A 124 -4.58 -12.91 5.64
CA ILE A 124 -3.39 -13.75 5.48
C ILE A 124 -2.60 -13.68 6.78
N PRO A 125 -2.12 -14.81 7.32
CA PRO A 125 -1.41 -14.83 8.59
C PRO A 125 -0.16 -13.94 8.56
N ARG A 126 0.04 -13.11 9.60
CA ARG A 126 1.22 -12.24 9.77
C ARG A 126 2.53 -13.00 9.60
N LYS A 127 2.65 -14.19 10.21
CA LYS A 127 3.88 -14.99 10.12
C LYS A 127 4.27 -15.29 8.67
N LEU A 128 3.29 -15.54 7.80
CA LEU A 128 3.56 -15.74 6.37
C LEU A 128 4.00 -14.44 5.72
N MET A 129 3.35 -13.32 6.00
CA MET A 129 3.72 -12.01 5.43
C MET A 129 5.12 -11.57 5.87
N LEU A 130 5.48 -11.77 7.14
CA LEU A 130 6.84 -11.51 7.65
C LEU A 130 7.88 -12.37 6.92
N SER A 131 7.61 -13.66 6.68
CA SER A 131 8.57 -14.53 5.96
C SER A 131 8.78 -14.13 4.50
N LEU A 132 7.87 -13.38 3.89
CA LEU A 132 7.99 -12.88 2.53
C LEU A 132 8.84 -11.59 2.43
N ALA A 133 9.14 -10.94 3.54
CA ALA A 133 10.09 -9.82 3.58
C ALA A 133 11.49 -10.24 3.07
N ALA A 134 11.88 -11.48 3.29
CA ALA A 134 13.13 -12.03 2.75
C ALA A 134 13.16 -12.14 1.22
N ARG A 135 12.00 -12.07 0.55
CA ARG A 135 11.83 -12.33 -0.90
C ARG A 135 10.98 -11.24 -1.57
N PRO A 136 11.44 -9.97 -1.62
CA PRO A 136 10.71 -8.91 -2.31
C PRO A 136 10.53 -9.27 -3.80
N THR A 137 9.39 -8.88 -4.36
CA THR A 137 9.05 -9.14 -5.77
C THR A 137 9.26 -7.93 -6.68
N ALA A 138 9.78 -6.82 -6.12
CA ALA A 138 10.10 -5.61 -6.88
C ALA A 138 11.32 -4.90 -6.25
N ASP A 139 11.82 -3.88 -6.92
CA ASP A 139 12.87 -3.01 -6.45
C ASP A 139 12.42 -2.04 -5.33
N PHE A 140 11.17 -2.12 -4.93
CA PHE A 140 10.58 -1.42 -3.78
C PHE A 140 9.66 -2.37 -3.00
N ALA A 141 9.37 -2.03 -1.73
CA ALA A 141 8.42 -2.75 -0.90
C ALA A 141 7.22 -1.88 -0.52
N TYR A 142 6.07 -2.53 -0.33
CA TYR A 142 4.83 -1.89 0.07
C TYR A 142 4.22 -2.65 1.25
N ILE A 143 4.10 -2.00 2.41
CA ILE A 143 3.65 -2.63 3.65
C ILE A 143 2.39 -1.92 4.16
N ARG A 144 1.42 -2.70 4.65
CA ARG A 144 0.21 -2.15 5.28
C ARG A 144 -0.09 -2.83 6.61
N TRP A 145 -0.18 -2.03 7.65
CA TRP A 145 -0.61 -2.47 8.97
C TRP A 145 -2.09 -2.13 9.16
N MET A 146 -2.96 -3.10 8.86
CA MET A 146 -4.41 -2.93 8.82
C MET A 146 -5.10 -3.32 10.11
N GLY A 147 -4.47 -4.18 10.92
CA GLY A 147 -5.07 -4.76 12.11
C GLY A 147 -6.10 -5.86 11.83
N PRO A 148 -6.34 -6.75 12.81
CA PRO A 148 -7.27 -7.87 12.67
C PRO A 148 -8.72 -7.45 12.85
N ASN A 149 -9.00 -6.39 13.63
CA ASN A 149 -10.31 -6.00 14.11
C ASN A 149 -10.78 -4.68 13.48
N ARG A 150 -12.09 -4.58 13.28
CA ARG A 150 -12.76 -3.32 12.89
C ARG A 150 -13.54 -2.68 14.04
N ASP A 151 -13.38 -3.20 15.26
CA ASP A 151 -14.17 -2.79 16.43
C ASP A 151 -13.65 -1.50 17.07
N LEU A 152 -12.46 -1.04 16.66
CA LEU A 152 -11.93 0.24 17.08
C LEU A 152 -12.66 1.36 16.35
N VAL A 153 -13.35 2.21 17.09
CA VAL A 153 -14.16 3.32 16.56
C VAL A 153 -13.65 4.70 16.99
N ASP A 154 -12.90 4.76 18.11
CA ASP A 154 -12.20 5.96 18.56
C ASP A 154 -10.77 5.92 18.03
N TYR A 155 -10.40 6.92 17.23
CA TYR A 155 -9.06 7.01 16.61
C TYR A 155 -8.21 8.14 17.21
N SER A 156 -8.60 8.66 18.38
CA SER A 156 -7.88 9.75 19.06
C SER A 156 -6.63 9.29 19.82
N ARG A 157 -6.53 7.97 20.12
CA ARG A 157 -5.44 7.41 20.94
C ARG A 157 -5.16 5.95 20.58
N VAL A 158 -3.98 5.49 20.97
CA VAL A 158 -3.64 4.06 20.95
C VAL A 158 -4.49 3.32 21.99
N GLN A 159 -5.11 2.22 21.60
CA GLN A 159 -6.00 1.39 22.42
C GLN A 159 -5.53 -0.06 22.52
N VAL A 160 -4.71 -0.49 21.56
CA VAL A 160 -4.16 -1.85 21.54
C VAL A 160 -2.64 -1.74 21.50
N ASP A 161 -1.98 -2.35 22.47
CA ASP A 161 -0.52 -2.50 22.43
C ASP A 161 -0.12 -3.45 21.29
N ARG A 162 0.68 -2.93 20.36
CA ARG A 162 1.22 -3.64 19.21
C ARG A 162 2.77 -3.66 19.21
N SER A 163 3.38 -3.40 20.35
CA SER A 163 4.84 -3.29 20.44
C SER A 163 5.57 -4.50 19.86
N ARG A 164 5.10 -5.72 20.17
CA ARG A 164 5.69 -6.97 19.65
C ARG A 164 5.56 -7.09 18.14
N GLU A 165 4.42 -6.67 17.60
CA GLU A 165 4.18 -6.68 16.16
C GLU A 165 5.02 -5.62 15.46
N VAL A 166 5.14 -4.46 16.06
CA VAL A 166 5.99 -3.37 15.55
C VAL A 166 7.46 -3.80 15.57
N ASP A 167 7.94 -4.45 16.63
CA ASP A 167 9.28 -5.02 16.69
C ASP A 167 9.53 -6.01 15.54
N ALA A 168 8.67 -7.01 15.40
CA ALA A 168 8.81 -8.03 14.37
C ALA A 168 8.76 -7.46 12.93
N TRP A 169 7.98 -6.42 12.71
CA TRP A 169 7.94 -5.73 11.43
C TRP A 169 9.14 -4.81 11.22
N SER A 170 9.70 -4.23 12.27
CA SER A 170 10.92 -3.43 12.19
C SER A 170 12.11 -4.29 11.77
N ASP A 171 12.26 -5.48 12.37
CA ASP A 171 13.29 -6.46 11.97
C ASP A 171 13.13 -6.84 10.48
N ALA A 172 11.89 -7.09 10.04
CA ALA A 172 11.60 -7.42 8.64
C ALA A 172 11.88 -6.25 7.68
N ILE A 173 11.65 -5.00 8.11
CA ILE A 173 11.96 -3.80 7.33
C ILE A 173 13.47 -3.61 7.21
N GLU A 174 14.23 -3.87 8.26
CA GLU A 174 15.69 -3.83 8.21
C GLU A 174 16.23 -4.83 7.18
N GLU A 175 15.75 -6.07 7.18
CA GLU A 175 16.10 -7.07 6.16
C GLU A 175 15.70 -6.65 4.74
N LEU A 176 14.50 -6.08 4.57
CA LEU A 176 14.03 -5.54 3.29
C LEU A 176 14.89 -4.40 2.79
N SER A 177 15.37 -3.53 3.69
CA SER A 177 16.15 -2.33 3.33
C SER A 177 17.47 -2.66 2.62
N GLU A 178 17.99 -3.86 2.83
CA GLU A 178 19.18 -4.35 2.14
C GLU A 178 18.90 -4.82 0.69
N LYS A 179 17.61 -5.04 0.34
CA LYS A 179 17.19 -5.69 -0.91
C LYS A 179 16.44 -4.77 -1.87
N VAL A 180 15.86 -3.68 -1.35
CA VAL A 180 15.02 -2.77 -2.13
C VAL A 180 15.44 -1.32 -1.96
N SER A 181 15.17 -0.50 -2.98
CA SER A 181 15.55 0.92 -2.99
C SER A 181 14.65 1.79 -2.12
N HIS A 182 13.38 1.39 -1.94
CA HIS A 182 12.37 2.16 -1.21
C HIS A 182 11.41 1.23 -0.48
N ILE A 183 11.00 1.63 0.72
CA ILE A 183 9.95 0.94 1.48
C ILE A 183 8.84 1.95 1.81
N TYR A 184 7.62 1.61 1.43
CA TYR A 184 6.44 2.41 1.70
C TYR A 184 5.57 1.71 2.73
N GLY A 185 5.40 2.32 3.90
CA GLY A 185 4.63 1.77 5.01
C GLY A 185 3.37 2.59 5.33
N TYR A 186 2.23 1.93 5.47
CA TYR A 186 0.94 2.57 5.72
C TYR A 186 0.23 1.93 6.90
N VAL A 187 -0.04 2.71 7.92
CA VAL A 187 -0.73 2.28 9.14
C VAL A 187 -2.19 2.68 9.08
N ALA A 188 -3.10 1.75 9.29
CA ALA A 188 -4.51 2.04 9.49
C ALA A 188 -4.82 2.22 10.99
N ASN A 189 -5.80 3.06 11.31
CA ASN A 189 -6.23 3.27 12.70
C ASN A 189 -6.66 1.97 13.38
N HIS A 190 -7.25 1.02 12.63
CA HIS A 190 -7.64 -0.29 13.16
C HIS A 190 -6.47 -1.17 13.62
N PHE A 191 -5.22 -0.83 13.33
CA PHE A 191 -4.06 -1.60 13.80
C PHE A 191 -3.89 -1.47 15.31
N SER A 192 -3.91 -0.24 15.83
CA SER A 192 -3.66 0.06 17.25
C SER A 192 -4.66 1.03 17.88
N GLY A 193 -5.50 1.72 17.09
CA GLY A 193 -6.40 2.79 17.50
C GLY A 193 -5.99 4.17 16.96
N HIS A 194 -4.69 4.43 16.78
CA HIS A 194 -4.19 5.73 16.34
C HIS A 194 -3.00 5.58 15.39
N SER A 195 -3.26 5.64 14.10
CA SER A 195 -2.23 5.43 13.07
C SER A 195 -1.04 6.40 13.13
N PRO A 196 -1.21 7.72 13.44
CA PRO A 196 -0.06 8.62 13.53
C PRO A 196 0.93 8.23 14.64
N SER A 197 0.45 7.80 15.82
CA SER A 197 1.34 7.34 16.89
C SER A 197 2.09 6.07 16.50
N THR A 198 1.40 5.11 15.88
CA THR A 198 2.05 3.88 15.43
C THR A 198 3.07 4.15 14.31
N ALA A 199 2.79 5.08 13.40
CA ALA A 199 3.75 5.45 12.37
C ALA A 199 5.02 6.06 12.99
N ARG A 200 4.88 6.94 14.00
CA ARG A 200 6.03 7.49 14.74
C ARG A 200 6.81 6.43 15.53
N ASP A 201 6.12 5.43 16.07
CA ASP A 201 6.77 4.29 16.74
C ASP A 201 7.65 3.49 15.76
N PHE A 202 7.15 3.17 14.58
CA PHE A 202 7.95 2.58 13.51
C PHE A 202 9.15 3.47 13.14
N GLN A 203 8.93 4.76 12.92
CA GLN A 203 10.00 5.68 12.58
C GLN A 203 11.12 5.68 13.64
N SER A 204 10.74 5.74 14.92
CA SER A 204 11.71 5.71 16.03
C SER A 204 12.52 4.42 16.06
N ARG A 205 11.87 3.25 15.88
CA ARG A 205 12.54 1.94 15.87
C ARG A 205 13.48 1.77 14.68
N LEU A 206 13.16 2.38 13.56
CA LEU A 206 13.98 2.38 12.35
C LEU A 206 15.03 3.50 12.33
N GLY A 207 15.32 4.12 13.48
CA GLY A 207 16.33 5.16 13.61
C GLY A 207 16.00 6.48 12.92
N GLN A 208 14.75 6.69 12.51
CA GLN A 208 14.29 7.96 11.97
C GLN A 208 13.86 8.90 13.10
N THR A 209 13.89 10.20 12.86
CA THR A 209 13.36 11.20 13.79
C THR A 209 11.93 11.54 13.43
N PRO A 210 10.93 11.07 14.20
CA PRO A 210 9.53 11.42 13.95
C PRO A 210 9.28 12.91 14.13
N VAL A 211 8.35 13.46 13.36
CA VAL A 211 7.88 14.83 13.59
C VAL A 211 7.08 14.88 14.90
N ASP A 212 7.46 15.78 15.79
CA ASP A 212 6.70 16.04 17.02
C ASP A 212 5.37 16.69 16.66
N PRO A 213 4.21 16.09 17.05
CA PRO A 213 2.90 16.65 16.76
C PRO A 213 2.69 18.03 17.39
N ASP A 214 3.32 18.32 18.54
CA ASP A 214 3.19 19.59 19.23
C ASP A 214 3.89 20.75 18.47
N LEU A 215 4.81 20.42 17.56
CA LEU A 215 5.45 21.37 16.65
C LEU A 215 4.66 21.60 15.35
N LEU A 216 3.64 20.78 15.07
CA LEU A 216 2.73 20.99 13.97
C LEU A 216 1.72 22.04 14.43
N GLY A 217 1.86 23.27 13.95
CA GLY A 217 0.87 24.33 14.19
C GLY A 217 -0.54 23.89 13.80
N GLU A 218 -1.57 24.66 14.17
CA GLU A 218 -2.96 24.35 13.81
C GLU A 218 -3.08 24.05 12.33
N GLN A 219 -3.52 22.83 12.02
CA GLN A 219 -3.71 22.41 10.64
C GLN A 219 -4.85 23.22 10.03
N MET A 220 -4.53 24.11 9.11
CA MET A 220 -5.57 24.75 8.30
C MET A 220 -6.32 23.65 7.54
N SER A 221 -7.65 23.68 7.61
CA SER A 221 -8.52 22.73 6.92
C SER A 221 -8.11 22.58 5.46
N LEU A 222 -7.91 21.35 5.02
CA LEU A 222 -7.61 21.01 3.62
C LEU A 222 -8.87 20.93 2.73
N PHE A 223 -10.07 21.19 3.33
CA PHE A 223 -11.37 21.09 2.68
C PHE A 223 -12.14 22.41 2.78
#